data_becf7d6c55a68dc0d6568d13d3a44309
#
_entry.id   becf7d6c55a68dc0d6568d13d3a44309
#
_cell.length_a   1.000
_cell.length_b   1.000
_cell.length_c   1.000
_cell.angle_alpha   90.00
_cell.angle_beta   90.00
_cell.angle_gamma   90.00
#
_symmetry.space_group_name_H-M   'P 1'
#
loop_
_entity.id
_entity.type
_entity.pdbx_description
1 polymer ?
#
loop_
_entity_poly.entity_id
_entity_poly.type
_entity_poly.pdbx_seq_one_letter_code
_entity_poly.pdbx_strand_id
1 'polypeptide(L)'
;LGADEGIWTKTFDVNLKGPFFLIQHAAKLMAESGGGSIVNVSSVNGVKPALLQGIYSITKAGLISMTQAFAKELAHKNIRVNALLPGLVDTHFSKAIMDNEAIHDIAVKMIPMGRHAQPMELAGVVLYLVSDAASFTTGASFVVDGGALA
;
A
#
# COMPACT_ATOMS: atom_id res chain seq x y z
N LEU A 1 18.45 6.57 15.04
CA LEU A 1 18.63 7.48 13.88
C LEU A 1 19.74 6.96 12.93
N GLY A 2 19.72 5.69 12.57
CA GLY A 2 20.77 5.05 11.77
C GLY A 2 20.50 5.03 10.25
N ALA A 3 19.60 5.87 9.75
CA ALA A 3 19.36 5.93 8.30
C ALA A 3 20.44 6.78 7.63
N ASP A 4 21.07 6.24 6.60
CA ASP A 4 22.00 6.92 5.71
C ASP A 4 21.34 7.27 4.37
N GLU A 5 22.07 8.02 3.53
CA GLU A 5 21.59 8.45 2.21
C GLU A 5 21.37 7.27 1.25
N GLY A 6 22.13 6.19 1.38
CA GLY A 6 21.97 4.99 0.56
C GLY A 6 20.66 4.26 0.86
N ILE A 7 20.32 4.10 2.14
CA ILE A 7 19.03 3.52 2.56
C ILE A 7 17.87 4.42 2.11
N TRP A 8 18.01 5.74 2.27
CA TRP A 8 17.04 6.70 1.78
C TRP A 8 16.78 6.52 0.28
N THR A 9 17.82 6.65 -0.53
CA THR A 9 17.74 6.58 -1.98
C THR A 9 17.11 5.27 -2.44
N LYS A 10 17.60 4.13 -1.92
CA LYS A 10 17.07 2.81 -2.27
C LYS A 10 15.60 2.66 -1.92
N THR A 11 15.18 3.12 -0.74
CA THR A 11 13.79 3.01 -0.31
C THR A 11 12.86 3.87 -1.16
N PHE A 12 13.27 5.08 -1.49
CA PHE A 12 12.51 5.98 -2.37
C PHE A 12 12.45 5.47 -3.81
N ASP A 13 13.55 4.95 -4.34
CA ASP A 13 13.59 4.38 -5.68
C ASP A 13 12.63 3.19 -5.81
N VAL A 14 12.62 2.28 -4.83
CA VAL A 14 11.77 1.09 -4.87
C VAL A 14 10.30 1.44 -4.59
N ASN A 15 10.02 2.28 -3.59
CA ASN A 15 8.66 2.46 -3.10
C ASN A 15 7.90 3.62 -3.77
N LEU A 16 8.59 4.56 -4.40
CA LEU A 16 7.96 5.72 -5.06
C LEU A 16 8.35 5.85 -6.53
N LYS A 17 9.64 5.98 -6.82
CA LYS A 17 10.09 6.22 -8.20
C LYS A 17 9.71 5.06 -9.13
N GLY A 18 9.95 3.82 -8.71
CA GLY A 18 9.56 2.64 -9.47
C GLY A 18 8.06 2.58 -9.76
N PRO A 19 7.18 2.63 -8.74
CA PRO A 19 5.74 2.69 -8.94
C PRO A 19 5.27 3.84 -9.82
N PHE A 20 5.82 5.04 -9.67
CA PHE A 20 5.46 6.20 -10.49
C PHE A 20 5.62 5.92 -11.99
N PHE A 21 6.80 5.48 -12.39
CA PHE A 21 7.07 5.19 -13.80
C PHE A 21 6.36 3.94 -14.31
N LEU A 22 6.16 2.93 -13.43
CA LEU A 22 5.37 1.75 -13.78
C LEU A 22 3.90 2.13 -14.08
N ILE A 23 3.29 2.95 -13.22
CA ILE A 23 1.92 3.45 -13.44
C ILE A 23 1.86 4.24 -14.75
N GLN A 24 2.84 5.14 -15.00
CA GLN A 24 2.88 5.94 -16.22
C GLN A 24 2.93 5.07 -17.49
N HIS A 25 3.71 3.99 -17.48
CA HIS A 25 3.81 3.08 -18.62
C HIS A 25 2.55 2.20 -18.75
N ALA A 26 2.07 1.63 -17.64
CA ALA A 26 0.87 0.81 -17.63
C ALA A 26 -0.36 1.61 -18.10
N ALA A 27 -0.49 2.86 -17.67
CA ALA A 27 -1.61 3.72 -18.04
C ALA A 27 -1.67 4.01 -19.56
N LYS A 28 -0.52 4.09 -20.25
CA LYS A 28 -0.50 4.23 -21.71
C LYS A 28 -1.11 3.02 -22.39
N LEU A 29 -0.67 1.82 -21.99
CA LEU A 29 -1.19 0.56 -22.54
C LEU A 29 -2.68 0.35 -22.20
N MET A 30 -3.06 0.66 -20.97
CA MET A 30 -4.46 0.56 -20.52
C MET A 30 -5.37 1.52 -21.31
N ALA A 31 -4.91 2.74 -21.57
CA ALA A 31 -5.69 3.71 -22.34
C ALA A 31 -5.94 3.23 -23.79
N GLU A 32 -4.97 2.56 -24.41
CA GLU A 32 -5.11 1.97 -25.75
C GLU A 32 -6.04 0.75 -25.74
N SER A 33 -6.18 0.07 -24.58
CA SER A 33 -7.05 -1.10 -24.41
C SER A 33 -8.46 -0.78 -23.87
N GLY A 34 -8.82 0.50 -23.74
CA GLY A 34 -10.16 0.93 -23.31
C GLY A 34 -10.30 1.17 -21.81
N GLY A 35 -9.23 1.11 -21.03
CA GLY A 35 -9.23 1.39 -19.59
C GLY A 35 -8.55 0.32 -18.76
N GLY A 36 -8.67 0.42 -17.42
CA GLY A 36 -8.06 -0.56 -16.51
C GLY A 36 -8.18 -0.21 -15.04
N SER A 37 -7.56 -1.03 -14.20
CA SER A 37 -7.50 -0.80 -12.75
C SER A 37 -6.09 -1.02 -12.22
N ILE A 38 -5.64 -0.08 -11.40
CA ILE A 38 -4.33 -0.11 -10.73
C ILE A 38 -4.57 -0.10 -9.22
N VAL A 39 -3.90 -1.01 -8.52
CA VAL A 39 -3.91 -1.08 -7.06
C VAL A 39 -2.49 -0.89 -6.54
N ASN A 40 -2.27 0.21 -5.84
CA ASN A 40 -1.01 0.49 -5.15
C ASN A 40 -1.05 -0.10 -3.74
N VAL A 41 -0.11 -0.99 -3.42
CA VAL A 41 0.01 -1.54 -2.08
C VAL A 41 0.85 -0.60 -1.22
N SER A 42 0.16 0.26 -0.44
CA SER A 42 0.78 1.14 0.54
C SER A 42 0.97 0.44 1.89
N SER A 43 0.58 1.06 2.98
CA SER A 43 0.61 0.56 4.35
C SER A 43 -0.18 1.47 5.27
N VAL A 44 -0.67 0.96 6.40
CA VAL A 44 -1.15 1.78 7.52
C VAL A 44 -0.08 2.77 8.01
N ASN A 45 1.20 2.45 7.85
CA ASN A 45 2.31 3.35 8.16
C ASN A 45 2.36 4.62 7.29
N GLY A 46 1.69 4.62 6.15
CA GLY A 46 1.50 5.82 5.34
C GLY A 46 0.50 6.82 5.93
N VAL A 47 -0.33 6.36 6.87
CA VAL A 47 -1.31 7.19 7.61
C VAL A 47 -0.80 7.51 9.02
N LYS A 48 -0.34 6.47 9.74
CA LYS A 48 0.19 6.58 11.10
C LYS A 48 1.60 5.98 11.15
N PRO A 49 2.64 6.82 11.06
CA PRO A 49 4.03 6.35 11.02
C PRO A 49 4.39 5.48 12.22
N ALA A 50 5.05 4.35 11.97
CA ALA A 50 5.54 3.48 13.02
C ALA A 50 6.93 3.92 13.50
N LEU A 51 7.23 3.63 14.77
CA LEU A 51 8.53 3.89 15.37
C LEU A 51 9.64 3.19 14.58
N LEU A 52 10.76 3.86 14.36
CA LEU A 52 11.93 3.39 13.62
C LEU A 52 11.69 3.10 12.12
N GLN A 53 10.51 3.40 11.59
CA GLN A 53 10.15 3.18 10.18
C GLN A 53 9.90 4.50 9.42
N GLY A 54 10.58 5.58 9.78
CA GLY A 54 10.33 6.93 9.23
C GLY A 54 10.43 6.98 7.71
N ILE A 55 11.54 6.53 7.11
CA ILE A 55 11.74 6.55 5.65
C ILE A 55 10.66 5.72 4.94
N TYR A 56 10.39 4.51 5.44
CA TYR A 56 9.35 3.65 4.90
C TYR A 56 7.97 4.33 4.96
N SER A 57 7.62 4.88 6.13
CA SER A 57 6.33 5.57 6.33
C SER A 57 6.16 6.76 5.39
N ILE A 58 7.21 7.57 5.19
CA ILE A 58 7.20 8.69 4.25
C ILE A 58 6.94 8.19 2.82
N THR A 59 7.60 7.11 2.39
CA THR A 59 7.36 6.57 1.04
C THR A 59 5.95 6.01 0.90
N LYS A 60 5.39 5.39 1.94
CA LYS A 60 4.02 4.86 1.90
C LYS A 60 2.96 5.97 1.93
N ALA A 61 3.20 7.08 2.62
CA ALA A 61 2.38 8.28 2.53
C ALA A 61 2.45 8.90 1.12
N GLY A 62 3.65 8.97 0.54
CA GLY A 62 3.85 9.41 -0.84
C GLY A 62 3.09 8.54 -1.85
N LEU A 63 3.03 7.23 -1.64
CA LEU A 63 2.30 6.32 -2.51
C LEU A 63 0.77 6.50 -2.42
N ILE A 64 0.23 6.88 -1.26
CA ILE A 64 -1.18 7.27 -1.10
C ILE A 64 -1.47 8.54 -1.92
N SER A 65 -0.63 9.56 -1.77
CA SER A 65 -0.76 10.82 -2.54
C SER A 65 -0.64 10.57 -4.05
N MET A 66 0.33 9.75 -4.47
CA MET A 66 0.51 9.31 -5.86
C MET A 66 -0.74 8.62 -6.42
N THR A 67 -1.37 7.74 -5.63
CA THR A 67 -2.63 7.08 -5.99
C THR A 67 -3.73 8.10 -6.31
N GLN A 68 -3.89 9.11 -5.46
CA GLN A 68 -4.90 10.16 -5.63
C GLN A 68 -4.61 11.05 -6.86
N ALA A 69 -3.35 11.37 -7.11
CA ALA A 69 -2.93 12.14 -8.27
C ALA A 69 -3.26 11.40 -9.58
N PHE A 70 -2.80 10.16 -9.71
CA PHE A 70 -3.08 9.35 -10.89
C PHE A 70 -4.56 9.01 -11.07
N ALA A 71 -5.31 8.84 -9.97
CA ALA A 71 -6.77 8.64 -10.04
C ALA A 71 -7.46 9.83 -10.74
N LYS A 72 -7.07 11.06 -10.39
CA LYS A 72 -7.61 12.27 -11.01
C LYS A 72 -7.19 12.42 -12.48
N GLU A 73 -5.91 12.17 -12.75
CA GLU A 73 -5.33 12.33 -14.09
C GLU A 73 -5.82 11.28 -15.08
N LEU A 74 -6.12 10.05 -14.62
CA LEU A 74 -6.41 8.93 -15.49
C LEU A 74 -7.91 8.58 -15.60
N ALA A 75 -8.77 9.18 -14.78
CA ALA A 75 -10.21 8.89 -14.79
C ALA A 75 -10.86 9.07 -16.15
N HIS A 76 -10.48 10.12 -16.89
CA HIS A 76 -11.01 10.39 -18.22
C HIS A 76 -10.61 9.34 -19.29
N LYS A 77 -9.64 8.47 -18.95
CA LYS A 77 -9.20 7.34 -19.78
C LYS A 77 -9.80 6.01 -19.33
N ASN A 78 -10.83 6.06 -18.46
CA ASN A 78 -11.44 4.86 -17.87
C ASN A 78 -10.44 3.99 -17.09
N ILE A 79 -9.44 4.63 -16.45
CA ILE A 79 -8.45 3.94 -15.60
C ILE A 79 -8.70 4.35 -14.17
N ARG A 80 -8.93 3.36 -13.31
CA ARG A 80 -9.09 3.53 -11.86
C ARG A 80 -7.78 3.26 -11.15
N VAL A 81 -7.46 4.07 -10.14
CA VAL A 81 -6.24 3.91 -9.33
C VAL A 81 -6.63 4.00 -7.86
N ASN A 82 -6.39 2.94 -7.09
CA ASN A 82 -6.72 2.87 -5.67
C ASN A 82 -5.54 2.38 -4.84
N ALA A 83 -5.56 2.63 -3.55
CA ALA A 83 -4.54 2.17 -2.61
C ALA A 83 -5.10 1.11 -1.65
N LEU A 84 -4.36 0.03 -1.45
CA LEU A 84 -4.54 -0.91 -0.37
C LEU A 84 -3.55 -0.54 0.75
N LEU A 85 -4.04 -0.44 1.98
CA LEU A 85 -3.26 -0.12 3.17
C LEU A 85 -3.29 -1.30 4.16
N PRO A 86 -2.42 -2.30 3.99
CA PRO A 86 -2.33 -3.40 4.94
C PRO A 86 -1.80 -2.95 6.30
N GLY A 87 -2.29 -3.60 7.37
CA GLY A 87 -1.66 -3.64 8.68
C GLY A 87 -0.52 -4.67 8.73
N LEU A 88 -0.39 -5.36 9.86
CA LEU A 88 0.57 -6.44 10.04
C LEU A 88 0.09 -7.70 9.32
N VAL A 89 0.84 -8.15 8.32
CA VAL A 89 0.56 -9.34 7.51
C VAL A 89 1.77 -10.27 7.58
N ASP A 90 1.53 -11.57 7.74
CA ASP A 90 2.58 -12.59 7.74
C ASP A 90 3.16 -12.76 6.32
N THR A 91 4.33 -12.21 6.10
CA THR A 91 5.04 -12.23 4.82
C THR A 91 6.55 -12.28 5.07
N HIS A 92 7.31 -12.58 4.04
CA HIS A 92 8.77 -12.50 4.13
C HIS A 92 9.26 -11.10 4.55
N PHE A 93 8.56 -10.04 4.17
CA PHE A 93 8.90 -8.66 4.53
C PHE A 93 8.75 -8.39 6.04
N SER A 94 7.74 -8.96 6.67
CA SER A 94 7.47 -8.81 8.12
C SER A 94 8.22 -9.83 8.99
N LYS A 95 9.05 -10.68 8.40
CA LYS A 95 9.71 -11.80 9.09
C LYS A 95 10.48 -11.37 10.34
N ALA A 96 11.14 -10.22 10.33
CA ALA A 96 11.86 -9.70 11.50
C ALA A 96 10.93 -9.42 12.72
N ILE A 97 9.65 -9.12 12.47
CA ILE A 97 8.63 -8.96 13.51
C ILE A 97 8.10 -10.34 13.90
N MET A 98 7.82 -11.21 12.93
CA MET A 98 7.24 -12.54 13.16
C MET A 98 8.19 -13.48 13.92
N ASP A 99 9.48 -13.43 13.63
CA ASP A 99 10.50 -14.29 14.26
C ASP A 99 10.90 -13.82 15.68
N ASN A 100 10.48 -12.62 16.11
CA ASN A 100 10.75 -12.10 17.46
C ASN A 100 9.45 -12.04 18.27
N GLU A 101 9.24 -13.03 19.14
CA GLU A 101 8.02 -13.19 19.92
C GLU A 101 7.65 -11.93 20.73
N ALA A 102 8.62 -11.28 21.37
CA ALA A 102 8.36 -10.07 22.16
C ALA A 102 7.89 -8.89 21.29
N ILE A 103 8.50 -8.71 20.11
CA ILE A 103 8.09 -7.66 19.16
C ILE A 103 6.74 -8.00 18.54
N HIS A 104 6.53 -9.26 18.17
CA HIS A 104 5.25 -9.74 17.63
C HIS A 104 4.11 -9.53 18.61
N ASP A 105 4.28 -9.90 19.88
CA ASP A 105 3.26 -9.73 20.92
C ASP A 105 2.89 -8.26 21.14
N ILE A 106 3.88 -7.36 21.12
CA ILE A 106 3.64 -5.92 21.21
C ILE A 106 2.83 -5.45 20.00
N ALA A 107 3.21 -5.86 18.80
CA ALA A 107 2.54 -5.48 17.57
C ALA A 107 1.08 -6.00 17.53
N VAL A 108 0.86 -7.26 17.91
CA VAL A 108 -0.47 -7.89 17.94
C VAL A 108 -1.40 -7.24 18.99
N LYS A 109 -0.86 -6.85 20.16
CA LYS A 109 -1.64 -6.12 21.18
C LYS A 109 -2.20 -4.78 20.71
N MET A 110 -1.59 -4.18 19.68
CA MET A 110 -2.07 -2.94 19.05
C MET A 110 -3.16 -3.17 18.01
N ILE A 111 -3.47 -4.42 17.68
CA ILE A 111 -4.48 -4.80 16.70
C ILE A 111 -5.73 -5.27 17.43
N PRO A 112 -6.89 -4.59 17.31
CA PRO A 112 -8.13 -4.97 18.00
C PRO A 112 -8.58 -6.42 17.72
N MET A 113 -8.34 -6.96 16.51
CA MET A 113 -8.63 -8.37 16.21
C MET A 113 -7.65 -9.36 16.87
N GLY A 114 -6.64 -8.90 17.60
CA GLY A 114 -5.73 -9.72 18.43
C GLY A 114 -4.80 -10.65 17.65
N ARG A 115 -4.59 -10.41 16.35
CA ARG A 115 -3.71 -11.21 15.49
C ARG A 115 -3.21 -10.45 14.28
N HIS A 116 -2.15 -10.95 13.65
CA HIS A 116 -1.74 -10.54 12.31
C HIS A 116 -2.68 -11.17 11.23
N ALA A 117 -2.68 -10.62 10.05
CA ALA A 117 -3.39 -11.19 8.89
C ALA A 117 -2.52 -12.18 8.12
N GLN A 118 -3.17 -13.10 7.41
CA GLN A 118 -2.55 -13.89 6.35
C GLN A 118 -2.69 -13.17 5.00
N PRO A 119 -1.75 -13.33 4.04
CA PRO A 119 -1.80 -12.65 2.73
C PRO A 119 -3.13 -12.84 1.99
N MET A 120 -3.73 -14.02 2.07
CA MET A 120 -5.00 -14.33 1.41
C MET A 120 -6.20 -13.52 1.95
N GLU A 121 -6.10 -12.97 3.17
CA GLU A 121 -7.17 -12.14 3.74
C GLU A 121 -7.27 -10.75 3.06
N LEU A 122 -6.23 -10.35 2.31
CA LEU A 122 -6.24 -9.14 1.51
C LEU A 122 -6.78 -9.35 0.09
N ALA A 123 -6.83 -10.59 -0.37
CA ALA A 123 -7.18 -10.93 -1.75
C ALA A 123 -8.60 -10.45 -2.13
N GLY A 124 -9.56 -10.53 -1.20
CA GLY A 124 -10.94 -10.11 -1.44
C GLY A 124 -11.05 -8.61 -1.80
N VAL A 125 -10.32 -7.74 -1.11
CA VAL A 125 -10.29 -6.30 -1.42
C VAL A 125 -9.61 -6.05 -2.75
N VAL A 126 -8.51 -6.74 -3.05
CA VAL A 126 -7.84 -6.62 -4.34
C VAL A 126 -8.77 -7.05 -5.48
N LEU A 127 -9.45 -8.19 -5.33
CA LEU A 127 -10.40 -8.68 -6.31
C LEU A 127 -11.55 -7.68 -6.55
N TYR A 128 -12.11 -7.11 -5.49
CA TYR A 128 -13.09 -6.02 -5.61
C TYR A 128 -12.53 -4.86 -6.44
N LEU A 129 -11.34 -4.37 -6.07
CA LEU A 129 -10.75 -3.18 -6.70
C LEU A 129 -10.42 -3.37 -8.19
N VAL A 130 -10.06 -4.58 -8.61
CA VAL A 130 -9.72 -4.85 -10.02
C VAL A 130 -10.92 -5.28 -10.86
N SER A 131 -12.08 -5.54 -10.24
CA SER A 131 -13.31 -5.94 -10.93
C SER A 131 -14.24 -4.76 -11.24
N ASP A 132 -15.29 -5.03 -12.02
CA ASP A 132 -16.33 -4.05 -12.35
C ASP A 132 -17.19 -3.67 -11.14
N ALA A 133 -17.19 -4.45 -10.06
CA ALA A 133 -17.83 -4.08 -8.80
C ALA A 133 -17.29 -2.76 -8.22
N ALA A 134 -16.06 -2.37 -8.59
CA ALA A 134 -15.44 -1.12 -8.20
C ALA A 134 -15.49 -0.04 -9.30
N SER A 135 -16.44 -0.12 -10.25
CA SER A 135 -16.51 0.78 -11.42
C SER A 135 -16.63 2.27 -11.06
N PHE A 136 -17.13 2.60 -9.88
CA PHE A 136 -17.21 3.98 -9.39
C PHE A 136 -16.22 4.29 -8.25
N THR A 137 -15.16 3.47 -8.12
CA THR A 137 -14.17 3.58 -7.05
C THR A 137 -12.79 3.92 -7.63
N THR A 138 -12.34 5.16 -7.43
CA THR A 138 -10.99 5.61 -7.81
C THR A 138 -10.47 6.65 -6.80
N GLY A 139 -9.17 6.70 -6.56
CA GLY A 139 -8.52 7.58 -5.60
C GLY A 139 -8.73 7.20 -4.14
N ALA A 140 -9.35 6.05 -3.86
CA ALA A 140 -9.69 5.60 -2.52
C ALA A 140 -8.53 4.82 -1.87
N SER A 141 -8.50 4.87 -0.54
CA SER A 141 -7.58 4.08 0.31
C SER A 141 -8.37 3.05 1.10
N PHE A 142 -8.04 1.79 0.92
CA PHE A 142 -8.69 0.67 1.58
C PHE A 142 -7.79 0.11 2.68
N VAL A 143 -8.18 0.32 3.92
CA VAL A 143 -7.47 -0.16 5.10
C VAL A 143 -7.89 -1.58 5.40
N VAL A 144 -6.91 -2.49 5.56
CA VAL A 144 -7.10 -3.90 5.97
C VAL A 144 -6.07 -4.20 7.05
N ASP A 145 -6.40 -3.90 8.31
CA ASP A 145 -5.44 -3.84 9.41
C ASP A 145 -5.92 -4.44 10.73
N GLY A 146 -7.07 -5.11 10.74
CA GLY A 146 -7.65 -5.67 11.96
C GLY A 146 -8.09 -4.61 12.99
N GLY A 147 -8.27 -3.35 12.55
CA GLY A 147 -8.70 -2.23 13.39
C GLY A 147 -7.55 -1.41 14.00
N ALA A 148 -6.30 -1.62 13.59
CA ALA A 148 -5.14 -0.94 14.20
C ALA A 148 -5.14 0.59 14.03
N LEU A 149 -5.87 1.13 13.06
CA LEU A 149 -6.06 2.57 12.84
C LEU A 149 -7.38 3.13 13.41
N ALA A 150 -8.26 2.27 13.91
CA ALA A 150 -9.57 2.69 14.42
C ALA A 150 -9.45 3.53 15.70
#